data_31702be0248e3e1981e93a1d37468168
#
_entry.id   31702be0248e3e1981e93a1d37468168
#
_cell.length_a   1.000
_cell.length_b   1.000
_cell.length_c   1.000
_cell.angle_alpha   90.00
_cell.angle_beta   90.00
_cell.angle_gamma   90.00
#
_symmetry.space_group_name_H-M   'P 1'
#
loop_
_entity.id
_entity.type
_entity.pdbx_description
1 polymer ?
#
loop_
_entity_poly.entity_id
_entity_poly.type
_entity_poly.pdbx_seq_one_letter_code
_entity_poly.pdbx_strand_id
1 'polypeptide(L)'
;MRLSRILPSLMALLAILGHPGLLQAQEGTQNVRALATGPYSEATALLEKTLFRIDIARLHLRFGPETAAELATLLQGRSRTSALADSAAQVAMRSRNAWARLTFLRDVSFQQFLGGIRESVQAALEGGVVDSTFVRALSDSLPSWYAPLRGREIREGDRMTYRIRGDSLHTVVRTAEGRVLVDHRDADPQAPLSVLGGYFSPGSDFREGLLNSLFRSGNSPIP
;
A
#
# COMPACT_ATOMS: atom_id res chain seq x y z
N MET A 1 29.71 64.15 34.91
CA MET A 1 30.25 64.14 33.57
C MET A 1 30.97 62.83 33.33
N ARG A 2 30.40 61.90 32.47
CA ARG A 2 31.05 60.95 31.56
C ARG A 2 29.97 60.06 31.02
N LEU A 3 29.65 60.23 29.76
CA LEU A 3 28.79 59.40 28.95
C LEU A 3 29.50 58.05 28.66
N SER A 4 28.84 56.95 28.90
CA SER A 4 29.24 55.63 28.37
C SER A 4 28.16 55.12 27.42
N ARG A 5 28.56 55.00 26.15
CA ARG A 5 27.76 54.44 25.05
C ARG A 5 27.66 52.94 25.22
N ILE A 6 26.46 52.40 25.21
CA ILE A 6 26.21 50.97 25.09
C ILE A 6 25.65 50.71 23.69
N LEU A 7 26.41 49.94 22.88
CA LEU A 7 25.97 49.41 21.59
C LEU A 7 24.98 48.23 21.84
N PRO A 8 23.88 48.13 21.13
CA PRO A 8 23.13 46.91 21.10
C PRO A 8 23.68 45.98 20.00
N SER A 9 24.07 44.78 20.41
CA SER A 9 24.39 43.67 19.52
C SER A 9 23.15 43.19 18.77
N LEU A 10 23.17 43.29 17.46
CA LEU A 10 22.15 42.79 16.55
C LEU A 10 22.33 41.28 16.41
N MET A 11 21.51 40.50 17.11
CA MET A 11 21.44 39.04 16.95
C MET A 11 20.54 38.75 15.77
N ALA A 12 21.12 38.40 14.63
CA ALA A 12 20.39 37.91 13.46
C ALA A 12 19.87 36.48 13.74
N LEU A 13 18.59 36.38 14.04
CA LEU A 13 17.89 35.08 14.15
C LEU A 13 17.58 34.57 12.76
N LEU A 14 18.38 33.62 12.27
CA LEU A 14 18.12 32.90 11.02
C LEU A 14 16.97 31.91 11.26
N ALA A 15 15.75 32.28 10.94
CA ALA A 15 14.60 31.40 10.93
C ALA A 15 14.73 30.46 9.72
N ILE A 16 15.23 29.25 9.96
CA ILE A 16 15.15 28.15 8.98
C ILE A 16 13.69 27.68 8.97
N LEU A 17 12.93 28.20 8.02
CA LEU A 17 11.60 27.69 7.68
C LEU A 17 11.79 26.29 7.04
N GLY A 18 11.85 25.27 7.89
CA GLY A 18 11.82 23.88 7.46
C GLY A 18 10.46 23.58 6.83
N HIS A 19 10.47 23.34 5.50
CA HIS A 19 9.28 22.91 4.76
C HIS A 19 8.93 21.46 5.17
N PRO A 20 7.82 21.20 5.89
CA PRO A 20 7.49 19.85 6.34
C PRO A 20 7.19 18.86 5.19
N GLY A 21 6.93 19.38 3.98
CA GLY A 21 6.63 18.55 2.82
C GLY A 21 7.83 17.81 2.22
N LEU A 22 9.05 18.33 2.35
CA LEU A 22 10.26 17.67 1.82
C LEU A 22 10.71 16.47 2.68
N LEU A 23 10.50 16.54 4.00
CA LEU A 23 10.83 15.42 4.91
C LEU A 23 9.90 14.22 4.69
N GLN A 24 8.60 14.44 4.43
CA GLN A 24 7.66 13.35 4.18
C GLN A 24 7.92 12.62 2.85
N ALA A 25 8.35 13.35 1.81
CA ALA A 25 8.71 12.74 0.52
C ALA A 25 9.98 11.86 0.64
N GLN A 26 10.94 12.27 1.48
CA GLN A 26 12.16 11.50 1.74
C GLN A 26 11.90 10.24 2.57
N GLU A 27 11.03 10.29 3.58
CA GLU A 27 10.63 9.10 4.34
C GLU A 27 9.96 8.04 3.44
N GLY A 28 9.09 8.48 2.52
CA GLY A 28 8.45 7.58 1.55
C GLY A 28 9.48 6.81 0.71
N THR A 29 10.50 7.50 0.22
CA THR A 29 11.54 6.91 -0.64
C THR A 29 12.52 6.03 0.15
N GLN A 30 12.92 6.45 1.35
CA GLN A 30 13.83 5.67 2.21
C GLN A 30 13.22 4.34 2.66
N ASN A 31 11.92 4.31 2.96
CA ASN A 31 11.25 3.10 3.41
C ASN A 31 11.03 2.07 2.28
N VAL A 32 10.87 2.52 1.04
CA VAL A 32 10.83 1.61 -0.13
C VAL A 32 12.21 0.98 -0.36
N ARG A 33 13.29 1.74 -0.17
CA ARG A 33 14.68 1.22 -0.24
C ARG A 33 15.01 0.23 0.87
N ALA A 34 14.34 0.31 2.02
CA ALA A 34 14.57 -0.61 3.14
C ALA A 34 13.86 -1.97 2.97
N LEU A 35 12.96 -2.12 1.98
CA LEU A 35 12.37 -3.40 1.66
C LEU A 35 13.38 -4.29 0.91
N ALA A 36 13.19 -5.60 1.01
CA ALA A 36 14.05 -6.57 0.37
C ALA A 36 14.22 -6.32 -1.13
N THR A 37 15.36 -6.70 -1.67
CA THR A 37 15.64 -6.77 -3.10
C THR A 37 15.87 -8.23 -3.50
N GLY A 38 15.57 -8.57 -4.74
CA GLY A 38 15.75 -9.92 -5.25
C GLY A 38 14.42 -10.63 -5.56
N PRO A 39 14.49 -11.90 -5.99
CA PRO A 39 13.31 -12.68 -6.33
C PRO A 39 12.38 -12.79 -5.12
N TYR A 40 11.08 -12.84 -5.36
CA TYR A 40 10.02 -12.91 -4.35
C TYR A 40 9.85 -11.66 -3.45
N SER A 41 10.68 -10.64 -3.60
CA SER A 41 10.48 -9.37 -2.89
C SER A 41 9.36 -8.51 -3.47
N GLU A 42 8.96 -8.75 -4.71
CA GLU A 42 7.96 -7.98 -5.44
C GLU A 42 6.93 -8.86 -6.14
N ALA A 43 5.69 -8.39 -6.18
CA ALA A 43 4.61 -8.95 -6.97
C ALA A 43 3.79 -7.85 -7.62
N THR A 44 3.30 -8.09 -8.83
CA THR A 44 2.46 -7.15 -9.57
C THR A 44 1.21 -7.83 -10.08
N ALA A 45 0.10 -7.11 -10.07
CA ALA A 45 -1.15 -7.54 -10.68
C ALA A 45 -1.85 -6.37 -11.38
N LEU A 46 -2.62 -6.69 -12.38
CA LEU A 46 -3.49 -5.79 -13.10
C LEU A 46 -4.93 -6.11 -12.72
N LEU A 47 -5.69 -5.11 -12.32
CA LEU A 47 -7.11 -5.24 -12.04
C LEU A 47 -7.88 -4.94 -13.32
N GLU A 48 -8.47 -5.98 -13.88
CA GLU A 48 -9.41 -5.89 -14.99
C GLU A 48 -10.84 -6.06 -14.44
N LYS A 49 -11.68 -5.04 -14.57
CA LYS A 49 -13.10 -5.17 -14.24
C LYS A 49 -13.91 -4.81 -15.47
N THR A 50 -14.65 -5.74 -15.95
CA THR A 50 -15.84 -5.72 -16.80
C THR A 50 -15.85 -6.89 -17.77
N LEU A 51 -16.98 -7.15 -18.42
CA LEU A 51 -17.12 -8.07 -19.56
C LEU A 51 -16.13 -7.79 -20.72
N PHE A 52 -15.54 -6.57 -20.75
CA PHE A 52 -14.61 -6.14 -21.80
C PHE A 52 -13.15 -6.12 -21.35
N ARG A 53 -12.81 -6.64 -20.15
CA ARG A 53 -11.43 -6.67 -19.60
C ARG A 53 -10.75 -5.30 -19.63
N ILE A 54 -11.43 -4.27 -19.14
CA ILE A 54 -10.86 -2.93 -19.08
C ILE A 54 -9.98 -2.80 -17.84
N ASP A 55 -8.72 -2.50 -18.06
CA ASP A 55 -7.75 -2.24 -16.96
C ASP A 55 -8.17 -1.03 -16.13
N ILE A 56 -8.36 -1.23 -14.84
CA ILE A 56 -8.75 -0.16 -13.92
C ILE A 56 -7.56 0.31 -13.08
N ALA A 57 -6.76 -0.62 -12.59
CA ALA A 57 -5.65 -0.29 -11.71
C ALA A 57 -4.52 -1.34 -11.81
N ARG A 58 -3.29 -0.87 -11.59
CA ARG A 58 -2.11 -1.70 -11.44
C ARG A 58 -1.67 -1.72 -9.99
N LEU A 59 -1.59 -2.89 -9.41
CA LEU A 59 -1.04 -3.13 -8.09
C LEU A 59 0.44 -3.52 -8.19
N HIS A 60 1.28 -2.83 -7.44
CA HIS A 60 2.67 -3.18 -7.20
C HIS A 60 2.85 -3.39 -5.70
N LEU A 61 3.30 -4.58 -5.31
CA LEU A 61 3.45 -4.99 -3.93
C LEU A 61 4.91 -5.38 -3.67
N ARG A 62 5.46 -4.92 -2.52
CA ARG A 62 6.80 -5.29 -2.05
C ARG A 62 6.72 -5.84 -0.64
N PHE A 63 7.45 -6.92 -0.41
CA PHE A 63 7.55 -7.58 0.88
C PHE A 63 8.86 -7.26 1.57
N GLY A 64 8.84 -7.25 2.89
CA GLY A 64 10.05 -7.18 3.71
C GLY A 64 10.91 -8.46 3.62
N PRO A 65 12.16 -8.40 4.15
CA PRO A 65 13.13 -9.48 4.01
C PRO A 65 12.65 -10.84 4.50
N GLU A 66 11.95 -10.87 5.64
CA GLU A 66 11.44 -12.10 6.25
C GLU A 66 10.44 -12.81 5.32
N THR A 67 9.42 -12.09 4.86
CA THR A 67 8.42 -12.65 3.93
C THR A 67 9.06 -13.06 2.60
N ALA A 68 9.99 -12.26 2.08
CA ALA A 68 10.70 -12.58 0.83
C ALA A 68 11.54 -13.87 0.97
N ALA A 69 12.21 -14.07 2.10
CA ALA A 69 12.99 -15.29 2.38
C ALA A 69 12.08 -16.51 2.54
N GLU A 70 10.94 -16.37 3.23
CA GLU A 70 9.96 -17.45 3.38
C GLU A 70 9.37 -17.86 2.03
N LEU A 71 8.99 -16.88 1.19
CA LEU A 71 8.53 -17.13 -0.18
C LEU A 71 9.62 -17.79 -1.04
N ALA A 72 10.88 -17.38 -0.91
CA ALA A 72 11.99 -18.01 -1.61
C ALA A 72 12.15 -19.49 -1.20
N THR A 73 12.12 -19.79 0.09
CA THR A 73 12.18 -21.17 0.60
C THR A 73 11.02 -22.01 0.09
N LEU A 74 9.84 -21.41 0.01
CA LEU A 74 8.62 -22.10 -0.41
C LEU A 74 8.56 -22.36 -1.92
N LEU A 75 9.00 -21.39 -2.75
CA LEU A 75 8.71 -21.35 -4.18
C LEU A 75 9.91 -21.68 -5.08
N GLN A 76 11.14 -21.51 -4.61
CA GLN A 76 12.33 -21.65 -5.44
C GLN A 76 12.42 -23.04 -6.09
N GLY A 77 12.54 -23.07 -7.43
CA GLY A 77 12.65 -24.30 -8.21
C GLY A 77 11.38 -25.16 -8.26
N ARG A 78 10.24 -24.65 -7.80
CA ARG A 78 8.98 -25.40 -7.76
C ARG A 78 7.99 -24.92 -8.83
N SER A 79 7.34 -25.87 -9.49
CA SER A 79 6.23 -25.57 -10.38
C SER A 79 4.98 -25.21 -9.58
N ARG A 80 4.16 -24.31 -10.13
CA ARG A 80 2.93 -23.86 -9.50
C ARG A 80 1.90 -24.99 -9.43
N THR A 81 1.44 -25.30 -8.22
CA THR A 81 0.26 -26.10 -7.92
C THR A 81 -0.73 -25.26 -7.11
N SER A 82 -2.00 -25.66 -7.03
CA SER A 82 -2.99 -24.94 -6.20
C SER A 82 -2.57 -24.89 -4.73
N ALA A 83 -2.15 -26.02 -4.16
CA ALA A 83 -1.71 -26.09 -2.77
C ALA A 83 -0.49 -25.17 -2.49
N LEU A 84 0.46 -25.09 -3.42
CA LEU A 84 1.64 -24.23 -3.30
C LEU A 84 1.25 -22.75 -3.45
N ALA A 85 0.31 -22.44 -4.33
CA ALA A 85 -0.25 -21.10 -4.50
C ALA A 85 -0.99 -20.63 -3.24
N ASP A 86 -1.79 -21.50 -2.61
CA ASP A 86 -2.46 -21.22 -1.35
C ASP A 86 -1.46 -20.98 -0.20
N SER A 87 -0.40 -21.80 -0.12
CA SER A 87 0.68 -21.60 0.85
C SER A 87 1.39 -20.26 0.64
N ALA A 88 1.70 -19.90 -0.60
CA ALA A 88 2.32 -18.60 -0.92
C ALA A 88 1.41 -17.41 -0.56
N ALA A 89 0.10 -17.53 -0.83
CA ALA A 89 -0.88 -16.53 -0.43
C ALA A 89 -0.90 -16.34 1.09
N GLN A 90 -0.88 -17.44 1.86
CA GLN A 90 -0.86 -17.37 3.32
C GLN A 90 0.43 -16.72 3.86
N VAL A 91 1.58 -17.02 3.28
CA VAL A 91 2.85 -16.35 3.62
C VAL A 91 2.75 -14.85 3.35
N ALA A 92 2.24 -14.46 2.18
CA ALA A 92 2.06 -13.06 1.80
C ALA A 92 1.09 -12.31 2.73
N MET A 93 -0.05 -12.93 3.10
CA MET A 93 -1.05 -12.33 3.99
C MET A 93 -0.54 -12.09 5.40
N ARG A 94 0.40 -12.89 5.90
CA ARG A 94 1.01 -12.71 7.23
C ARG A 94 2.16 -11.73 7.26
N SER A 95 2.49 -11.08 6.13
CA SER A 95 3.60 -10.13 6.08
C SER A 95 3.40 -8.95 7.03
N ARG A 96 4.33 -8.76 7.96
CA ARG A 96 4.34 -7.65 8.91
C ARG A 96 5.13 -6.43 8.42
N ASN A 97 5.75 -6.54 7.25
CA ASN A 97 6.46 -5.44 6.60
C ASN A 97 6.20 -5.52 5.10
N ALA A 98 5.31 -4.68 4.62
CA ALA A 98 4.96 -4.64 3.20
C ALA A 98 4.65 -3.20 2.76
N TRP A 99 4.79 -2.98 1.47
CA TRP A 99 4.41 -1.75 0.80
C TRP A 99 3.62 -2.11 -0.46
N ALA A 100 2.44 -1.54 -0.62
CA ALA A 100 1.63 -1.72 -1.80
C ALA A 100 1.30 -0.38 -2.43
N ARG A 101 1.34 -0.29 -3.76
CA ARG A 101 0.92 0.87 -4.53
C ARG A 101 -0.07 0.45 -5.59
N LEU A 102 -1.26 1.00 -5.50
CA LEU A 102 -2.28 0.94 -6.53
C LEU A 102 -2.16 2.20 -7.40
N THR A 103 -1.95 2.05 -8.69
CA THR A 103 -1.96 3.15 -9.67
C THR A 103 -3.20 3.01 -10.53
N PHE A 104 -4.04 4.03 -10.55
CA PHE A 104 -5.25 4.04 -11.37
C PHE A 104 -4.88 4.28 -12.83
N LEU A 105 -5.41 3.48 -13.73
CA LEU A 105 -5.13 3.50 -15.17
C LEU A 105 -6.24 4.20 -15.96
N ARG A 106 -7.28 4.63 -15.26
CA ARG A 106 -8.42 5.39 -15.78
C ARG A 106 -9.12 6.10 -14.65
N ASP A 107 -10.03 6.99 -15.00
CA ASP A 107 -10.88 7.67 -14.04
C ASP A 107 -11.86 6.70 -13.38
N VAL A 108 -12.04 6.84 -12.08
CA VAL A 108 -12.92 6.00 -11.24
C VAL A 108 -13.72 6.92 -10.34
N SER A 109 -15.04 6.75 -10.35
CA SER A 109 -15.92 7.55 -9.47
C SER A 109 -15.65 7.22 -7.98
N PHE A 110 -15.96 8.17 -7.11
CA PHE A 110 -15.82 7.96 -5.65
C PHE A 110 -16.59 6.73 -5.15
N GLN A 111 -17.78 6.48 -5.71
CA GLN A 111 -18.59 5.32 -5.33
C GLN A 111 -17.96 4.00 -5.80
N GLN A 112 -17.44 3.95 -7.02
CA GLN A 112 -16.72 2.78 -7.53
C GLN A 112 -15.46 2.51 -6.71
N PHE A 113 -14.73 3.57 -6.34
CA PHE A 113 -13.54 3.46 -5.47
C PHE A 113 -13.88 2.86 -4.10
N LEU A 114 -14.89 3.40 -3.41
CA LEU A 114 -15.33 2.84 -2.13
C LEU A 114 -15.88 1.42 -2.27
N GLY A 115 -16.59 1.14 -3.36
CA GLY A 115 -17.08 -0.19 -3.71
C GLY A 115 -15.94 -1.20 -3.81
N GLY A 116 -14.89 -0.86 -4.55
CA GLY A 116 -13.70 -1.72 -4.70
C GLY A 116 -12.97 -2.00 -3.38
N ILE A 117 -12.89 -1.00 -2.48
CA ILE A 117 -12.32 -1.22 -1.14
C ILE A 117 -13.19 -2.20 -0.35
N ARG A 118 -14.53 -2.02 -0.35
CA ARG A 118 -15.45 -2.90 0.36
C ARG A 118 -15.40 -4.34 -0.16
N GLU A 119 -15.36 -4.53 -1.47
CA GLU A 119 -15.21 -5.85 -2.10
C GLU A 119 -13.89 -6.51 -1.67
N SER A 120 -12.80 -5.74 -1.64
CA SER A 120 -11.50 -6.23 -1.20
C SER A 120 -11.50 -6.68 0.27
N VAL A 121 -12.11 -5.88 1.15
CA VAL A 121 -12.24 -6.21 2.58
C VAL A 121 -13.21 -7.39 2.79
N GLN A 122 -14.25 -7.49 1.99
CA GLN A 122 -15.17 -8.63 2.00
C GLN A 122 -14.47 -9.94 1.61
N ALA A 123 -13.59 -9.92 0.62
CA ALA A 123 -12.77 -11.08 0.27
C ALA A 123 -11.86 -11.51 1.44
N ALA A 124 -11.30 -10.56 2.20
CA ALA A 124 -10.52 -10.86 3.40
C ALA A 124 -11.38 -11.50 4.51
N LEU A 125 -12.64 -11.06 4.69
CA LEU A 125 -13.60 -11.66 5.62
C LEU A 125 -13.94 -13.09 5.20
N GLU A 126 -14.30 -13.31 3.95
CA GLU A 126 -14.65 -14.64 3.41
C GLU A 126 -13.46 -15.61 3.47
N GLY A 127 -12.24 -15.07 3.33
CA GLY A 127 -11.00 -15.81 3.53
C GLY A 127 -10.65 -16.09 5.01
N GLY A 128 -11.47 -15.63 5.98
CA GLY A 128 -11.25 -15.80 7.41
C GLY A 128 -10.02 -15.02 7.95
N VAL A 129 -9.58 -13.98 7.25
CA VAL A 129 -8.38 -13.20 7.58
C VAL A 129 -8.70 -12.07 8.58
N VAL A 130 -9.91 -11.52 8.49
CA VAL A 130 -10.45 -10.49 9.39
C VAL A 130 -11.85 -10.90 9.89
N ASP A 131 -12.31 -10.30 10.98
CA ASP A 131 -13.64 -10.59 11.51
C ASP A 131 -14.72 -9.59 11.02
N SER A 132 -15.99 -9.98 11.19
CA SER A 132 -17.13 -9.18 10.74
C SER A 132 -17.32 -7.87 11.51
N THR A 133 -16.85 -7.80 12.75
CA THR A 133 -16.95 -6.58 13.58
C THR A 133 -16.02 -5.53 13.02
N PHE A 134 -14.77 -5.91 12.72
CA PHE A 134 -13.81 -5.05 12.06
C PHE A 134 -14.34 -4.57 10.70
N VAL A 135 -14.82 -5.47 9.85
CA VAL A 135 -15.34 -5.14 8.51
C VAL A 135 -16.48 -4.13 8.56
N ARG A 136 -17.38 -4.26 9.53
CA ARG A 136 -18.48 -3.31 9.74
C ARG A 136 -17.95 -1.95 10.16
N ALA A 137 -17.12 -1.89 11.18
CA ALA A 137 -16.52 -0.63 11.67
C ALA A 137 -15.70 0.09 10.59
N LEU A 138 -14.91 -0.66 9.82
CA LEU A 138 -14.17 -0.14 8.68
C LEU A 138 -15.12 0.43 7.60
N SER A 139 -16.14 -0.33 7.20
CA SER A 139 -17.10 0.08 6.16
C SER A 139 -17.83 1.37 6.51
N ASP A 140 -18.17 1.55 7.79
CA ASP A 140 -18.82 2.76 8.30
C ASP A 140 -17.85 3.97 8.30
N SER A 141 -16.56 3.72 8.51
CA SER A 141 -15.52 4.75 8.58
C SER A 141 -14.99 5.20 7.22
N LEU A 142 -14.98 4.33 6.20
CA LEU A 142 -14.43 4.61 4.87
C LEU A 142 -14.91 5.92 4.25
N PRO A 143 -16.22 6.28 4.28
CA PRO A 143 -16.70 7.53 3.67
C PRO A 143 -16.13 8.79 4.33
N SER A 144 -15.79 8.73 5.62
CA SER A 144 -15.17 9.84 6.36
C SER A 144 -13.67 9.94 6.08
N TRP A 145 -12.96 8.82 6.07
CA TRP A 145 -11.51 8.79 5.79
C TRP A 145 -11.18 9.29 4.38
N TYR A 146 -12.03 8.94 3.43
CA TYR A 146 -11.87 9.35 2.03
C TYR A 146 -12.71 10.58 1.66
N ALA A 147 -13.25 11.33 2.64
CA ALA A 147 -14.04 12.54 2.40
C ALA A 147 -13.35 13.58 1.49
N PRO A 148 -12.00 13.77 1.53
CA PRO A 148 -11.32 14.66 0.59
C PRO A 148 -11.42 14.25 -0.88
N LEU A 149 -11.81 13.00 -1.17
CA LEU A 149 -12.07 12.52 -2.54
C LEU A 149 -13.54 12.71 -2.96
N ARG A 150 -14.42 13.07 -2.03
CA ARG A 150 -15.82 13.34 -2.34
C ARG A 150 -15.92 14.58 -3.22
N GLY A 151 -16.65 14.49 -4.31
CA GLY A 151 -16.80 15.61 -5.26
C GLY A 151 -15.68 15.71 -6.31
N ARG A 152 -14.72 14.78 -6.29
CA ARG A 152 -13.80 14.56 -7.42
C ARG A 152 -13.77 13.07 -7.79
N GLU A 153 -13.44 12.77 -9.04
CA GLU A 153 -13.09 11.41 -9.45
C GLU A 153 -11.66 11.10 -9.06
N ILE A 154 -11.38 9.83 -8.79
CA ILE A 154 -10.00 9.33 -8.79
C ILE A 154 -9.58 9.30 -10.26
N ARG A 155 -8.55 10.06 -10.61
CA ARG A 155 -8.14 10.25 -11.99
C ARG A 155 -7.07 9.25 -12.40
N GLU A 156 -6.95 9.04 -13.70
CA GLU A 156 -5.81 8.32 -14.26
C GLU A 156 -4.48 8.89 -13.71
N GLY A 157 -3.57 8.00 -13.31
CA GLY A 157 -2.29 8.35 -12.70
C GLY A 157 -2.33 8.64 -11.19
N ASP A 158 -3.51 8.81 -10.58
CA ASP A 158 -3.63 8.90 -9.12
C ASP A 158 -3.12 7.60 -8.49
N ARG A 159 -2.61 7.70 -7.27
CA ARG A 159 -1.96 6.57 -6.59
C ARG A 159 -2.48 6.42 -5.17
N MET A 160 -2.81 5.21 -4.79
CA MET A 160 -3.04 4.84 -3.40
C MET A 160 -1.89 3.96 -2.93
N THR A 161 -1.30 4.31 -1.81
CA THR A 161 -0.16 3.59 -1.22
C THR A 161 -0.54 3.10 0.15
N TYR A 162 -0.27 1.83 0.41
CA TYR A 162 -0.34 1.22 1.73
C TYR A 162 1.06 0.91 2.22
N ARG A 163 1.31 1.21 3.49
CA ARG A 163 2.54 0.82 4.18
C ARG A 163 2.16 0.06 5.44
N ILE A 164 2.62 -1.17 5.52
CA ILE A 164 2.42 -2.07 6.65
C ILE A 164 3.70 -2.13 7.46
N ARG A 165 3.59 -1.92 8.77
CA ARG A 165 4.68 -2.08 9.74
C ARG A 165 4.12 -2.67 11.03
N GLY A 166 4.43 -3.94 11.30
CA GLY A 166 3.82 -4.67 12.40
C GLY A 166 2.30 -4.70 12.26
N ASP A 167 1.62 -4.18 13.25
CA ASP A 167 0.16 -4.09 13.33
C ASP A 167 -0.39 -2.74 12.83
N SER A 168 0.45 -1.90 12.22
CA SER A 168 0.04 -0.57 11.76
C SER A 168 -0.07 -0.52 10.24
N LEU A 169 -1.13 0.15 9.78
CA LEU A 169 -1.37 0.47 8.38
C LEU A 169 -1.32 1.98 8.18
N HIS A 170 -0.53 2.43 7.21
CA HIS A 170 -0.53 3.81 6.76
C HIS A 170 -0.99 3.88 5.31
N THR A 171 -2.09 4.56 5.07
CA THR A 171 -2.73 4.74 3.75
C THR A 171 -2.54 6.18 3.28
N VAL A 172 -2.00 6.34 2.08
CA VAL A 172 -1.82 7.66 1.46
C VAL A 172 -2.40 7.63 0.04
N VAL A 173 -3.28 8.58 -0.27
CA VAL A 173 -3.74 8.82 -1.64
C VAL A 173 -3.10 10.10 -2.16
N ARG A 174 -2.54 10.04 -3.37
CA ARG A 174 -1.89 11.17 -4.05
C ARG A 174 -2.41 11.31 -5.47
N THR A 175 -2.45 12.55 -5.94
CA THR A 175 -2.67 12.82 -7.36
C THR A 175 -1.48 12.34 -8.21
N ALA A 176 -1.65 12.29 -9.52
CA ALA A 176 -0.56 12.00 -10.47
C ALA A 176 0.65 12.92 -10.26
N GLU A 177 0.41 14.21 -9.93
CA GLU A 177 1.42 15.25 -9.68
C GLU A 177 2.02 15.17 -8.27
N GLY A 178 1.55 14.24 -7.42
CA GLY A 178 2.09 13.99 -6.08
C GLY A 178 1.40 14.73 -4.93
N ARG A 179 0.36 15.54 -5.17
CA ARG A 179 -0.38 16.22 -4.09
C ARG A 179 -1.10 15.18 -3.23
N VAL A 180 -0.92 15.26 -1.91
CA VAL A 180 -1.61 14.39 -0.93
C VAL A 180 -3.09 14.77 -0.87
N LEU A 181 -3.95 13.79 -1.00
CA LEU A 181 -5.41 13.92 -0.88
C LEU A 181 -5.91 13.27 0.41
N VAL A 182 -5.34 12.13 0.78
CA VAL A 182 -5.65 11.39 2.01
C VAL A 182 -4.32 10.96 2.64
N ASP A 183 -4.23 11.10 3.94
CA ASP A 183 -3.14 10.57 4.78
C ASP A 183 -3.80 10.02 6.05
N HIS A 184 -3.92 8.70 6.14
CA HIS A 184 -4.63 8.03 7.23
C HIS A 184 -3.76 6.94 7.84
N ARG A 185 -3.75 6.86 9.18
CA ARG A 185 -3.04 5.83 9.94
C ARG A 185 -4.03 5.05 10.77
N ASP A 186 -3.90 3.74 10.73
CA ASP A 186 -4.69 2.80 11.48
C ASP A 186 -3.75 1.91 12.30
N ALA A 187 -4.07 1.76 13.58
CA ALA A 187 -3.32 0.93 14.52
C ALA A 187 -4.09 -0.36 14.91
N ASP A 188 -5.26 -0.59 14.31
CA ASP A 188 -5.96 -1.85 14.48
C ASP A 188 -5.15 -2.98 13.81
N PRO A 189 -4.81 -4.07 14.53
CA PRO A 189 -4.03 -5.18 14.00
C PRO A 189 -4.70 -5.88 12.80
N GLN A 190 -6.00 -5.74 12.61
CA GLN A 190 -6.70 -6.27 11.45
C GLN A 190 -6.60 -5.37 10.20
N ALA A 191 -6.22 -4.10 10.35
CA ALA A 191 -6.10 -3.19 9.21
C ALA A 191 -5.03 -3.64 8.18
N PRO A 192 -3.80 -4.03 8.57
CA PRO A 192 -2.85 -4.65 7.63
C PRO A 192 -3.37 -5.93 7.00
N LEU A 193 -4.03 -6.78 7.80
CA LEU A 193 -4.58 -8.05 7.34
C LEU A 193 -5.71 -7.85 6.32
N SER A 194 -6.54 -6.81 6.48
CA SER A 194 -7.61 -6.49 5.53
C SER A 194 -7.07 -6.13 4.15
N VAL A 195 -5.94 -5.42 4.08
CA VAL A 195 -5.30 -5.06 2.81
C VAL A 195 -4.68 -6.29 2.14
N LEU A 196 -3.83 -7.04 2.85
CA LEU A 196 -3.18 -8.21 2.28
C LEU A 196 -4.17 -9.34 2.02
N GLY A 197 -5.13 -9.56 2.91
CA GLY A 197 -6.25 -10.48 2.71
C GLY A 197 -7.08 -10.10 1.49
N GLY A 198 -7.41 -8.82 1.34
CA GLY A 198 -8.12 -8.31 0.17
C GLY A 198 -7.40 -8.57 -1.16
N TYR A 199 -6.07 -8.76 -1.13
CA TYR A 199 -5.29 -9.05 -2.32
C TYR A 199 -5.05 -10.54 -2.55
N PHE A 200 -4.94 -11.35 -1.49
CA PHE A 200 -4.52 -12.75 -1.58
C PHE A 200 -5.60 -13.78 -1.20
N SER A 201 -6.72 -13.38 -0.58
CA SER A 201 -7.80 -14.31 -0.25
C SER A 201 -8.44 -14.92 -1.51
N PRO A 202 -9.02 -16.10 -1.40
CA PRO A 202 -9.89 -16.65 -2.44
C PRO A 202 -11.00 -15.62 -2.79
N GLY A 203 -11.29 -15.46 -4.08
CA GLY A 203 -12.27 -14.46 -4.54
C GLY A 203 -11.71 -13.05 -4.78
N SER A 204 -10.47 -12.76 -4.40
CA SER A 204 -9.83 -11.49 -4.77
C SER A 204 -9.47 -11.43 -6.25
N ASP A 205 -9.86 -10.35 -6.93
CA ASP A 205 -9.54 -10.09 -8.33
C ASP A 205 -8.02 -9.97 -8.59
N PHE A 206 -7.23 -9.63 -7.56
CA PHE A 206 -5.77 -9.50 -7.66
C PHE A 206 -5.01 -10.81 -7.47
N ARG A 207 -5.63 -11.81 -6.79
CA ARG A 207 -4.95 -13.01 -6.33
C ARG A 207 -4.16 -13.73 -7.43
N GLU A 208 -4.83 -14.05 -8.53
CA GLU A 208 -4.21 -14.81 -9.61
C GLU A 208 -3.03 -14.06 -10.24
N GLY A 209 -3.19 -12.76 -10.49
CA GLY A 209 -2.13 -11.91 -11.04
C GLY A 209 -0.91 -11.85 -10.12
N LEU A 210 -1.13 -11.65 -8.80
CA LEU A 210 -0.06 -11.59 -7.82
C LEU A 210 0.67 -12.92 -7.67
N LEU A 211 -0.06 -14.03 -7.56
CA LEU A 211 0.54 -15.37 -7.46
C LEU A 211 1.34 -15.70 -8.72
N ASN A 212 0.78 -15.43 -9.91
CA ASN A 212 1.51 -15.62 -11.16
C ASN A 212 2.80 -14.79 -11.22
N SER A 213 2.77 -13.56 -10.69
CA SER A 213 3.96 -12.72 -10.60
C SER A 213 5.02 -13.32 -9.67
N LEU A 214 4.63 -13.82 -8.49
CA LEU A 214 5.56 -14.46 -7.55
C LEU A 214 6.20 -15.72 -8.16
N PHE A 215 5.43 -16.59 -8.79
CA PHE A 215 5.97 -17.79 -9.43
C PHE A 215 6.88 -17.51 -10.62
N ARG A 216 6.65 -16.40 -11.35
CA ARG A 216 7.55 -15.98 -12.44
C ARG A 216 8.87 -15.41 -11.91
N SER A 217 8.83 -14.64 -10.82
CA SER A 217 10.02 -14.02 -10.24
C SER A 217 11.06 -15.05 -9.80
N GLY A 218 10.61 -16.21 -9.34
CA GLY A 218 11.51 -17.30 -8.92
C GLY A 218 12.12 -18.10 -10.04
N ASN A 219 11.59 -18.00 -11.25
CA ASN A 219 12.08 -18.73 -12.42
C ASN A 219 12.92 -17.86 -13.38
N SER A 220 13.06 -16.56 -13.09
CA SER A 220 13.94 -15.68 -13.86
C SER A 220 15.39 -15.96 -13.48
N PRO A 221 16.30 -16.22 -14.44
CA PRO A 221 17.72 -16.34 -14.13
C PRO A 221 18.18 -15.04 -13.48
N ILE A 222 18.91 -15.16 -12.38
CA ILE A 222 19.58 -14.04 -11.70
C ILE A 222 20.54 -13.44 -12.74
N PRO A 223 20.43 -12.12 -13.04
CA PRO A 223 21.33 -11.47 -14.01
C PRO A 223 22.76 -11.43 -13.51
#